data_ee8e0c0349404dd41dc2e0f012acc1e8
#
_entry.id   ee8e0c0349404dd41dc2e0f012acc1e8
#
_cell.length_a   1.000
_cell.length_b   1.000
_cell.length_c   1.000
_cell.angle_alpha   90.00
_cell.angle_beta   90.00
_cell.angle_gamma   90.00
#
_symmetry.space_group_name_H-M   'P 1'
#
loop_
_entity.id
_entity.type
_entity.pdbx_description
1 polymer ?
#
loop_
_entity_poly.entity_id
_entity_poly.type
_entity_poly.pdbx_seq_one_letter_code
_entity_poly.pdbx_strand_id
1 'polypeptide(L)'
;MRTTRRSLLGAAAALGLPGIAAAQEPARIVATFPPGAALDGIARLLAEAAPRHGLGNVIVDNRPGANGNIAAAMVSRAQPDGRTLLF
;
A
#
# COMPACT_ATOMS: atom_id res chain seq x y z
N MET A 1 -24.73 28.22 -21.80
CA MET A 1 -24.76 28.03 -20.35
C MET A 1 -24.69 26.59 -19.91
N ARG A 2 -25.53 25.73 -20.40
CA ARG A 2 -25.51 24.32 -20.02
C ARG A 2 -24.23 23.64 -20.38
N THR A 3 -23.66 23.90 -21.53
CA THR A 3 -22.39 23.32 -21.99
C THR A 3 -21.25 23.74 -21.06
N THR A 4 -21.25 25.00 -20.63
CA THR A 4 -20.23 25.51 -19.73
C THR A 4 -20.24 24.81 -18.38
N ARG A 5 -21.42 24.56 -17.83
CA ARG A 5 -21.55 23.85 -16.57
C ARG A 5 -21.02 22.42 -16.67
N ARG A 6 -21.35 21.73 -17.76
CA ARG A 6 -20.85 20.38 -17.99
C ARG A 6 -19.35 20.35 -18.16
N SER A 7 -18.80 21.32 -18.86
CA SER A 7 -17.35 21.44 -19.03
C SER A 7 -16.65 21.67 -17.70
N LEU A 8 -17.20 22.52 -16.81
CA LEU A 8 -16.64 22.77 -15.51
C LEU A 8 -16.67 21.52 -14.62
N LEU A 9 -17.76 20.78 -14.63
CA LEU A 9 -17.88 19.55 -13.85
C LEU A 9 -16.90 18.48 -14.35
N GLY A 10 -16.77 18.33 -15.66
CA GLY A 10 -15.83 17.38 -16.23
C GLY A 10 -14.39 17.73 -15.90
N ALA A 11 -14.03 19.00 -15.97
CA ALA A 11 -12.67 19.45 -15.65
C ALA A 11 -12.34 19.22 -14.17
N ALA A 12 -13.28 19.52 -13.28
CA ALA A 12 -13.06 19.31 -11.85
C ALA A 12 -12.85 17.82 -11.52
N ALA A 13 -13.65 16.94 -12.13
CA ALA A 13 -13.51 15.51 -11.92
C ALA A 13 -12.17 14.99 -12.47
N ALA A 14 -11.76 15.45 -13.65
CA ALA A 14 -10.49 15.04 -14.24
C ALA A 14 -9.29 15.50 -13.44
N LEU A 15 -9.34 16.67 -12.82
CA LEU A 15 -8.23 17.19 -12.03
C LEU A 15 -8.14 16.54 -10.65
N GLY A 16 -9.26 16.19 -10.03
CA GLY A 16 -9.27 15.66 -8.67
C GLY A 16 -8.97 14.18 -8.56
N LEU A 17 -9.64 13.37 -9.36
CA LEU A 17 -9.64 11.91 -9.18
C LEU A 17 -8.31 11.20 -9.43
N PRO A 18 -7.57 11.46 -10.52
CA PRO A 18 -6.34 10.71 -10.79
C PRO A 18 -5.25 10.91 -9.73
N GLY A 19 -5.07 12.13 -9.28
CA GLY A 19 -4.08 12.45 -8.27
C GLY A 19 -4.38 11.81 -6.92
N ILE A 20 -5.65 11.87 -6.50
CA ILE A 20 -6.08 11.28 -5.23
C ILE A 20 -5.94 9.76 -5.26
N ALA A 21 -6.34 9.11 -6.36
CA ALA A 21 -6.25 7.67 -6.47
C ALA A 21 -4.81 7.18 -6.38
N ALA A 22 -3.88 7.83 -7.08
CA ALA A 22 -2.46 7.47 -7.04
C ALA A 22 -1.85 7.68 -5.65
N ALA A 23 -2.24 8.76 -4.96
CA ALA A 23 -1.72 9.09 -3.64
C ALA A 23 -2.27 8.18 -2.53
N GLN A 24 -3.38 7.49 -2.77
CA GLN A 24 -4.05 6.68 -1.74
C GLN A 24 -3.62 5.22 -1.75
N GLU A 25 -2.82 4.79 -2.69
CA GLU A 25 -2.40 3.40 -2.75
C GLU A 25 -1.44 3.07 -1.61
N PRO A 26 -1.80 2.11 -0.71
CA PRO A 26 -0.96 1.79 0.44
C PRO A 26 0.26 0.98 0.05
N ALA A 27 1.32 1.11 0.84
CA ALA A 27 2.44 0.19 0.79
C ALA A 27 2.09 -1.09 1.56
N ARG A 28 2.80 -2.17 1.29
CA ARG A 28 2.53 -3.48 1.89
C ARG A 28 3.82 -4.09 2.41
N ILE A 29 3.78 -4.58 3.64
CA ILE A 29 4.83 -5.41 4.20
C ILE A 29 4.36 -6.85 4.14
N VAL A 30 4.97 -7.65 3.28
CA VAL A 30 4.69 -9.09 3.19
C VAL A 30 5.57 -9.79 4.21
N ALA A 31 4.94 -10.37 5.22
CA ALA A 31 5.64 -10.95 6.36
C ALA A 31 5.75 -12.47 6.22
N THR A 32 6.93 -13.00 6.53
CA THR A 32 7.22 -14.44 6.42
C THR A 32 6.76 -15.25 7.63
N PHE A 33 6.16 -14.61 8.62
CA PHE A 33 5.79 -15.22 9.88
C PHE A 33 4.26 -15.11 10.10
N PRO A 34 3.68 -15.99 10.96
CA PRO A 34 2.23 -15.97 11.22
C PRO A 34 1.81 -14.76 12.05
N PRO A 35 0.54 -14.34 11.96
CA PRO A 35 0.00 -13.29 12.80
C PRO A 35 0.16 -13.65 14.29
N GLY A 36 0.51 -12.65 15.10
CA GLY A 36 0.67 -12.84 16.54
C GLY A 36 2.04 -13.34 16.97
N ALA A 37 2.93 -13.68 16.04
CA ALA A 37 4.32 -13.98 16.38
C ALA A 37 5.04 -12.72 16.86
N ALA A 38 6.22 -12.90 17.48
CA ALA A 38 6.97 -11.77 18.02
C ALA A 38 7.27 -10.71 16.96
N LEU A 39 7.67 -11.14 15.77
CA LEU A 39 8.00 -10.24 14.67
C LEU A 39 6.75 -9.54 14.10
N ASP A 40 5.58 -10.13 14.24
CA ASP A 40 4.33 -9.50 13.80
C ASP A 40 4.07 -8.19 14.56
N GLY A 41 4.34 -8.18 15.85
CA GLY A 41 4.24 -6.96 16.65
C GLY A 41 5.15 -5.86 16.15
N ILE A 42 6.38 -6.20 15.77
CA ILE A 42 7.34 -5.24 15.23
C ILE A 42 6.84 -4.71 13.87
N ALA A 43 6.38 -5.58 12.99
CA ALA A 43 5.87 -5.17 11.68
C ALA A 43 4.69 -4.21 11.82
N ARG A 44 3.78 -4.48 12.76
CA ARG A 44 2.62 -3.61 12.98
C ARG A 44 3.00 -2.27 13.59
N LEU A 45 4.01 -2.23 14.46
CA LEU A 45 4.54 -0.97 14.98
C LEU A 45 5.14 -0.12 13.86
N LEU A 46 5.87 -0.74 12.93
CA LEU A 46 6.41 -0.04 11.76
C LEU A 46 5.29 0.50 10.88
N ALA A 47 4.27 -0.31 10.62
CA ALA A 47 3.13 0.11 9.81
C ALA A 47 2.37 1.26 10.45
N GLU A 48 2.21 1.24 11.77
CA GLU A 48 1.55 2.30 12.51
C GLU A 48 2.35 3.60 12.51
N ALA A 49 3.67 3.51 12.57
CA ALA A 49 4.54 4.68 12.58
C ALA A 49 4.71 5.31 11.19
N ALA A 50 4.56 4.54 10.12
CA ALA A 50 4.85 4.97 8.76
C ALA A 50 4.15 6.27 8.33
N PRO A 51 2.83 6.47 8.58
CA PRO A 51 2.18 7.71 8.18
C PRO A 51 2.78 8.96 8.85
N ARG A 52 3.26 8.83 10.09
CA ARG A 52 3.86 9.95 10.81
C ARG A 52 5.20 10.38 10.22
N HIS A 53 5.82 9.52 9.43
CA HIS A 53 7.11 9.77 8.78
C HIS A 53 6.98 10.00 7.27
N GLY A 54 5.77 10.31 6.80
CA GLY A 54 5.54 10.65 5.41
C GLY A 54 5.49 9.45 4.45
N LEU A 55 5.42 8.23 4.98
CA LEU A 55 5.41 7.02 4.16
C LEU A 55 4.00 6.59 3.75
N GLY A 56 2.97 7.29 4.22
CA GLY A 56 1.58 6.94 3.94
C GLY A 56 1.12 5.70 4.67
N ASN A 57 0.02 5.12 4.22
CA ASN A 57 -0.54 3.92 4.84
C ASN A 57 0.28 2.69 4.47
N VAL A 58 0.50 1.82 5.47
CA VAL A 58 1.22 0.56 5.29
C VAL A 58 0.38 -0.57 5.85
N ILE A 59 0.23 -1.63 5.09
CA ILE A 59 -0.52 -2.82 5.46
C ILE A 59 0.46 -3.96 5.75
N VAL A 60 0.21 -4.71 6.81
CA VAL A 60 0.97 -5.94 7.10
C VAL A 60 0.17 -7.13 6.56
N ASP A 61 0.78 -7.86 5.63
CA ASP A 61 0.19 -9.04 4.99
C ASP A 61 1.02 -10.26 5.39
N ASN A 62 0.49 -11.08 6.30
CA ASN A 62 1.21 -12.26 6.78
C ASN A 62 1.03 -13.41 5.80
N ARG A 63 2.15 -13.89 5.24
CA ARG A 63 2.19 -15.01 4.29
C ARG A 63 3.20 -16.05 4.77
N PRO A 64 2.89 -16.76 5.86
CA PRO A 64 3.80 -17.78 6.41
C PRO A 64 3.84 -19.03 5.54
N GLY A 65 4.87 -19.82 5.72
CA GLY A 65 4.98 -21.14 5.09
C GLY A 65 6.21 -21.26 4.21
N ALA A 66 6.61 -22.50 3.97
CA ALA A 66 7.76 -22.87 3.14
C ALA A 66 9.04 -22.11 3.50
N ASN A 67 9.29 -21.89 4.78
CA ASN A 67 10.46 -21.13 5.29
C ASN A 67 10.56 -19.72 4.70
N GLY A 68 9.42 -19.07 4.46
CA GLY A 68 9.39 -17.72 3.90
C GLY A 68 9.38 -17.67 2.38
N ASN A 69 9.47 -18.82 1.69
CA ASN A 69 9.51 -18.84 0.23
C ASN A 69 8.21 -18.38 -0.41
N ILE A 70 7.07 -18.60 0.23
CA ILE A 70 5.78 -18.13 -0.27
C ILE A 70 5.76 -16.60 -0.31
N ALA A 71 6.17 -15.96 0.79
CA ALA A 71 6.23 -14.50 0.87
C ALA A 71 7.26 -13.93 -0.10
N ALA A 72 8.43 -14.53 -0.18
CA ALA A 72 9.49 -14.09 -1.08
C ALA A 72 9.07 -14.18 -2.55
N ALA A 73 8.42 -15.26 -2.94
CA ALA A 73 7.89 -15.41 -4.30
C ALA A 73 6.85 -14.33 -4.61
N MET A 74 5.98 -14.03 -3.67
CA MET A 74 4.96 -13.00 -3.84
C MET A 74 5.59 -11.63 -4.05
N VAL A 75 6.59 -11.27 -3.25
CA VAL A 75 7.28 -9.99 -3.38
C VAL A 75 8.06 -9.89 -4.69
N SER A 76 8.68 -11.00 -5.11
CA SER A 76 9.45 -11.01 -6.36
C SER A 76 8.59 -10.76 -7.61
N ARG A 77 7.29 -11.07 -7.54
CA ARG A 77 6.35 -10.84 -8.64
C ARG A 77 5.63 -9.51 -8.55
N ALA A 78 5.81 -8.79 -7.45
CA ALA A 78 5.16 -7.50 -7.26
C ALA A 78 5.77 -6.43 -8.18
N GLN A 79 5.03 -5.35 -8.37
CA GLN A 79 5.53 -4.18 -9.12
C GLN A 79 6.76 -3.61 -8.41
N PRO A 80 7.84 -3.30 -9.16
CA PRO A 80 9.06 -2.76 -8.56
C PRO A 80 8.96 -1.25 -8.28
N ASP A 81 7.97 -0.87 -7.51
CA ASP A 81 7.66 0.53 -7.20
C ASP A 81 8.03 0.93 -5.76
N GLY A 82 8.65 0.02 -5.00
CA GLY A 82 9.02 0.25 -3.61
C GLY A 82 7.85 0.18 -2.64
N ARG A 83 6.68 -0.24 -3.07
CA ARG A 83 5.48 -0.32 -2.22
C ARG A 83 5.20 -1.71 -1.67
N THR A 84 5.94 -2.71 -2.09
CA THR A 84 5.83 -4.08 -1.59
C THR A 84 7.17 -4.50 -1.02
N LEU A 85 7.21 -4.74 0.28
CA LEU A 85 8.43 -5.05 1.02
C LEU A 85 8.32 -6.42 1.64
N LEU A 86 9.44 -7.13 1.71
CA LEU A 86 9.55 -8.41 2.41
C LEU A 86 10.11 -8.17 3.82
N PHE A 87 9.51 -8.82 4.81
CA PHE A 87 9.99 -8.74 6.20
C PHE A 87 10.19 -10.14 6.80
#